data_dd720aba3b39c2fa6c245f0b232adbbf
#
_entry.id   dd720aba3b39c2fa6c245f0b232adbbf
#
_cell.length_a   1.000
_cell.length_b   1.000
_cell.length_c   1.000
_cell.angle_alpha   90.00
_cell.angle_beta   90.00
_cell.angle_gamma   90.00
#
_symmetry.space_group_name_H-M   'P 1'
#
loop_
_entity.id
_entity.type
_entity.pdbx_description
1 polymer ?
#
loop_
_entity_poly.entity_id
_entity_poly.type
_entity_poly.pdbx_seq_one_letter_code
_entity_poly.pdbx_strand_id
1 'polypeptide(L)'
;MGTLRIGTCSWKYPSWEGLVYSSRAPGNFLEEYARKYNTVEVDQWFWSLGRSGAGLPRRETVLEYDAAVPPEFRFTVKCPNALTLTRPYARKGETAEPNPRFLDPGFFHGFLDALAPLVPKVGLFLFQFEYLNKDKIPGREAFLERLGTFLDALPGDLPYGVEIRNPRWIDGPWFDFLAKHGAAPALLQGYWMEDLAGILARHGGRIRGRACLRLHGEDREGMEERTGEDWSRIVRPKDGDLARIVPELETLVDTLDEVYLNVNNHYEGSAPLTIDKIRRILGPGRDREAAVRVRTEGSPNPGA
;
A
#
# COMPACT_ATOMS: atom_id res chain seq x y z
N MET A 1 -0.25 -6.68 21.22
CA MET A 1 -1.25 -6.34 20.20
C MET A 1 -0.67 -5.20 19.36
N GLY A 2 -0.47 -5.44 18.09
CA GLY A 2 0.12 -4.46 17.18
C GLY A 2 -0.87 -3.41 16.69
N THR A 3 -0.40 -2.49 15.89
CA THR A 3 -1.22 -1.41 15.29
C THR A 3 -1.80 -1.85 13.96
N LEU A 4 -3.12 -1.75 13.80
CA LEU A 4 -3.80 -1.94 12.52
C LEU A 4 -4.02 -0.58 11.85
N ARG A 5 -3.51 -0.44 10.62
CA ARG A 5 -3.74 0.72 9.78
C ARG A 5 -4.59 0.33 8.58
N ILE A 6 -5.78 0.92 8.51
CA ILE A 6 -6.72 0.63 7.40
C ILE A 6 -6.92 1.90 6.58
N GLY A 7 -6.70 1.78 5.29
CA GLY A 7 -6.90 2.87 4.33
C GLY A 7 -7.10 2.34 2.91
N THR A 8 -6.95 3.21 1.95
CA THR A 8 -7.24 2.92 0.54
C THR A 8 -6.00 3.02 -0.35
N CYS A 9 -6.06 2.39 -1.52
CA CYS A 9 -5.08 2.58 -2.59
C CYS A 9 -5.41 3.86 -3.37
N SER A 10 -4.89 5.02 -2.91
CA SER A 10 -5.26 6.36 -3.36
C SER A 10 -6.50 6.92 -2.66
N TRP A 11 -6.72 8.23 -2.79
CA TRP A 11 -7.77 8.95 -2.04
C TRP A 11 -8.55 9.97 -2.87
N LYS A 12 -8.12 10.36 -4.05
CA LYS A 12 -8.64 11.48 -4.83
C LYS A 12 -9.81 11.06 -5.71
N TYR A 13 -10.95 10.72 -5.09
CA TYR A 13 -12.16 10.26 -5.76
C TYR A 13 -13.36 11.14 -5.42
N PRO A 14 -13.80 12.06 -6.32
CA PRO A 14 -14.97 12.90 -6.12
C PRO A 14 -16.26 12.14 -5.81
N SER A 15 -16.37 10.89 -6.28
CA SER A 15 -17.53 10.02 -6.02
C SER A 15 -17.66 9.54 -4.57
N TRP A 16 -16.66 9.81 -3.70
CA TRP A 16 -16.75 9.52 -2.28
C TRP A 16 -17.41 10.66 -1.47
N GLU A 17 -18.05 11.62 -2.12
CA GLU A 17 -18.91 12.60 -1.45
C GLU A 17 -19.96 11.90 -0.57
N GLY A 18 -20.14 12.36 0.67
CA GLY A 18 -21.00 11.72 1.66
C GLY A 18 -20.45 10.44 2.31
N LEU A 19 -19.44 9.80 1.72
CA LEU A 19 -18.75 8.64 2.30
C LEU A 19 -17.48 9.05 3.04
N VAL A 20 -16.67 9.90 2.43
CA VAL A 20 -15.36 10.35 2.94
C VAL A 20 -15.30 11.88 2.95
N TYR A 21 -15.84 12.52 1.93
CA TYR A 21 -15.73 13.96 1.68
C TYR A 21 -17.05 14.68 1.92
N SER A 22 -16.94 15.94 2.34
CA SER A 22 -18.07 16.86 2.51
C SER A 22 -18.69 17.30 1.18
N SER A 23 -17.90 17.25 0.09
CA SER A 23 -18.34 17.60 -1.26
C SER A 23 -17.52 16.86 -2.32
N ARG A 24 -17.94 16.93 -3.61
CA ARG A 24 -17.20 16.37 -4.74
C ARG A 24 -15.86 17.06 -5.03
N ALA A 25 -15.67 18.27 -4.53
CA ALA A 25 -14.47 19.08 -4.70
C ALA A 25 -14.10 19.77 -3.37
N PRO A 26 -13.64 19.05 -2.36
CA PRO A 26 -13.21 19.64 -1.10
C PRO A 26 -11.97 20.52 -1.32
N GLY A 27 -11.73 21.46 -0.42
CA GLY A 27 -10.54 22.31 -0.47
C GLY A 27 -9.23 21.53 -0.45
N ASN A 28 -9.18 20.45 0.34
CA ASN A 28 -8.08 19.49 0.35
C ASN A 28 -8.61 18.07 0.58
N PHE A 29 -8.53 17.20 -0.44
CA PHE A 29 -8.97 15.81 -0.37
C PHE A 29 -8.23 15.00 0.69
N LEU A 30 -6.92 15.20 0.84
CA LEU A 30 -6.10 14.42 1.78
C LEU A 30 -6.37 14.81 3.23
N GLU A 31 -6.61 16.09 3.49
CA GLU A 31 -6.98 16.57 4.82
C GLU A 31 -8.32 15.99 5.30
N GLU A 32 -9.35 15.98 4.45
CA GLU A 32 -10.63 15.36 4.79
C GLU A 32 -10.52 13.85 4.92
N TYR A 33 -9.73 13.20 4.05
CA TYR A 33 -9.44 11.77 4.10
C TYR A 33 -8.81 11.36 5.44
N ALA A 34 -7.84 12.13 5.91
CA ALA A 34 -7.11 11.84 7.15
C ALA A 34 -7.97 11.96 8.43
N ARG A 35 -9.16 12.58 8.34
CA ARG A 35 -10.15 12.58 9.43
C ARG A 35 -10.86 11.24 9.61
N LYS A 36 -10.91 10.41 8.55
CA LYS A 36 -11.60 9.10 8.55
C LYS A 36 -10.65 7.91 8.62
N TYR A 37 -9.43 8.05 8.06
CA TYR A 37 -8.46 6.97 7.93
C TYR A 37 -7.09 7.39 8.49
N ASN A 38 -6.32 6.40 8.97
CA ASN A 38 -5.00 6.61 9.56
C ASN A 38 -3.84 6.24 8.63
N THR A 39 -4.15 5.79 7.41
CA THR A 39 -3.17 5.47 6.37
C THR A 39 -3.77 5.63 4.97
N VAL A 40 -2.89 5.82 3.98
CA VAL A 40 -3.23 5.76 2.56
C VAL A 40 -2.04 5.28 1.75
N GLU A 41 -2.29 4.60 0.63
CA GLU A 41 -1.26 4.25 -0.34
C GLU A 41 -1.09 5.39 -1.35
N VAL A 42 0.16 5.84 -1.53
CA VAL A 42 0.55 6.84 -2.54
C VAL A 42 1.16 6.12 -3.73
N ASP A 43 0.50 6.16 -4.88
CA ASP A 43 0.93 5.50 -6.12
C ASP A 43 1.39 6.46 -7.22
N GLN A 44 1.21 7.77 -7.06
CA GLN A 44 1.54 8.76 -8.10
C GLN A 44 3.02 8.79 -8.48
N TRP A 45 3.94 8.43 -7.58
CA TRP A 45 5.37 8.40 -7.85
C TRP A 45 5.85 7.06 -8.43
N PHE A 46 4.97 6.05 -8.46
CA PHE A 46 5.27 4.74 -9.01
C PHE A 46 5.58 4.80 -10.51
N TRP A 47 4.78 5.52 -11.28
CA TRP A 47 4.89 5.61 -12.74
C TRP A 47 5.99 6.60 -13.17
N SER A 48 7.21 6.42 -12.68
CA SER A 48 8.31 7.34 -12.86
C SER A 48 9.22 7.00 -14.04
N LEU A 49 9.28 5.72 -14.46
CA LEU A 49 10.17 5.26 -15.52
C LEU A 49 9.56 5.56 -16.89
N GLY A 50 10.07 6.59 -17.54
CA GLY A 50 9.69 7.01 -18.89
C GLY A 50 10.89 6.98 -19.86
N ARG A 51 10.65 7.36 -21.14
CA ARG A 51 11.68 7.44 -22.20
C ARG A 51 12.79 8.44 -21.89
N SER A 52 12.46 9.51 -21.15
CA SER A 52 13.40 10.58 -20.77
C SER A 52 14.12 10.32 -19.44
N GLY A 53 13.97 9.14 -18.87
CA GLY A 53 14.52 8.78 -17.56
C GLY A 53 13.45 8.61 -16.48
N ALA A 54 13.87 8.58 -15.21
CA ALA A 54 12.97 8.40 -14.07
C ALA A 54 12.75 9.73 -13.35
N GLY A 55 11.45 10.10 -13.16
CA GLY A 55 11.06 11.29 -12.41
C GLY A 55 11.13 11.06 -10.90
N LEU A 56 11.43 12.12 -10.14
CA LEU A 56 11.38 12.16 -8.69
C LEU A 56 10.20 13.02 -8.20
N PRO A 57 9.74 12.85 -6.94
CA PRO A 57 8.72 13.68 -6.34
C PRO A 57 9.07 15.17 -6.40
N ARG A 58 8.08 16.01 -6.66
CA ARG A 58 8.24 17.46 -6.56
C ARG A 58 8.13 17.89 -5.11
N ARG A 59 9.05 18.75 -4.66
CA ARG A 59 9.12 19.21 -3.27
C ARG A 59 7.81 19.83 -2.78
N GLU A 60 7.15 20.59 -3.63
CA GLU A 60 5.87 21.26 -3.30
C GLU A 60 4.79 20.23 -2.95
N THR A 61 4.66 19.18 -3.76
CA THR A 61 3.69 18.09 -3.52
C THR A 61 4.00 17.31 -2.25
N VAL A 62 5.30 17.09 -1.95
CA VAL A 62 5.72 16.39 -0.73
C VAL A 62 5.36 17.22 0.50
N LEU A 63 5.61 18.54 0.49
CA LEU A 63 5.23 19.45 1.57
C LEU A 63 3.71 19.57 1.74
N GLU A 64 2.95 19.60 0.63
CA GLU A 64 1.49 19.59 0.65
C GLU A 64 0.96 18.32 1.37
N TYR A 65 1.51 17.15 1.06
CA TYR A 65 1.09 15.91 1.71
C TYR A 65 1.47 15.85 3.18
N ASP A 66 2.67 16.32 3.52
CA ASP A 66 3.09 16.38 4.92
C ASP A 66 2.18 17.29 5.74
N ALA A 67 1.85 18.47 5.23
CA ALA A 67 0.99 19.44 5.92
C ALA A 67 -0.48 19.00 6.02
N ALA A 68 -0.97 18.17 5.09
CA ALA A 68 -2.37 17.76 5.02
C ALA A 68 -2.78 16.70 6.05
N VAL A 69 -1.84 16.04 6.70
CA VAL A 69 -2.13 14.93 7.60
C VAL A 69 -1.48 15.10 8.98
N PRO A 70 -2.10 14.57 10.05
CA PRO A 70 -1.56 14.67 11.40
C PRO A 70 -0.26 13.83 11.54
N PRO A 71 0.55 14.09 12.60
CA PRO A 71 1.85 13.41 12.81
C PRO A 71 1.78 11.89 12.93
N GLU A 72 0.68 11.34 13.43
CA GLU A 72 0.44 9.91 13.60
C GLU A 72 -0.03 9.20 12.32
N PHE A 73 -0.42 9.94 11.29
CA PHE A 73 -0.81 9.38 10.00
C PHE A 73 0.39 8.71 9.31
N ARG A 74 0.17 7.59 8.65
CA ARG A 74 1.22 6.88 7.92
C ARG A 74 0.86 6.67 6.46
N PHE A 75 1.85 6.88 5.59
CA PHE A 75 1.73 6.61 4.17
C PHE A 75 2.35 5.26 3.82
N THR A 76 1.67 4.46 3.01
CA THR A 76 2.31 3.41 2.22
C THR A 76 2.74 4.04 0.90
N VAL A 77 4.04 4.24 0.70
CA VAL A 77 4.57 4.90 -0.49
C VAL A 77 5.04 3.86 -1.49
N LYS A 78 4.36 3.75 -2.64
CA LYS A 78 4.86 2.92 -3.75
C LYS A 78 6.10 3.57 -4.34
N CYS A 79 7.22 2.87 -4.20
CA CYS A 79 8.49 3.30 -4.76
C CYS A 79 8.44 3.37 -6.29
N PRO A 80 9.23 4.24 -6.92
CA PRO A 80 9.29 4.36 -8.37
C PRO A 80 9.48 3.02 -9.08
N ASN A 81 8.70 2.77 -10.13
CA ASN A 81 8.85 1.57 -10.95
C ASN A 81 10.21 1.46 -11.67
N ALA A 82 10.96 2.56 -11.70
CA ALA A 82 12.37 2.54 -12.09
C ALA A 82 13.21 1.57 -11.23
N LEU A 83 12.84 1.33 -9.97
CA LEU A 83 13.51 0.39 -9.08
C LEU A 83 13.06 -1.06 -9.28
N THR A 84 11.86 -1.29 -9.82
CA THR A 84 11.19 -2.60 -9.79
C THR A 84 10.88 -3.20 -11.15
N LEU A 85 11.01 -2.43 -12.23
CA LEU A 85 10.91 -2.92 -13.60
C LEU A 85 12.29 -3.29 -14.15
N THR A 86 12.42 -4.48 -14.69
CA THR A 86 13.67 -4.94 -15.33
C THR A 86 13.94 -4.25 -16.66
N ARG A 87 12.88 -3.78 -17.32
CA ARG A 87 12.90 -3.00 -18.57
C ARG A 87 11.76 -1.97 -18.55
N PRO A 88 11.93 -0.80 -19.19
CA PRO A 88 10.81 0.11 -19.43
C PRO A 88 9.71 -0.56 -20.25
N TYR A 89 8.48 -0.06 -20.12
CA TYR A 89 7.40 -0.49 -21.01
C TYR A 89 7.70 -0.07 -22.44
N ALA A 90 7.73 -1.06 -23.37
CA ALA A 90 7.95 -0.85 -24.78
C ALA A 90 6.63 -0.84 -25.54
N ARG A 91 6.58 -0.16 -26.70
CA ARG A 91 5.47 -0.29 -27.63
C ARG A 91 5.45 -1.69 -28.24
N LYS A 92 4.28 -2.10 -28.75
CA LYS A 92 4.15 -3.39 -29.43
C LYS A 92 5.15 -3.48 -30.60
N GLY A 93 6.03 -4.50 -30.54
CA GLY A 93 7.09 -4.72 -31.56
C GLY A 93 8.43 -4.07 -31.25
N GLU A 94 8.55 -3.26 -30.18
CA GLU A 94 9.83 -2.72 -29.72
C GLU A 94 10.41 -3.60 -28.60
N THR A 95 11.74 -3.78 -28.59
CA THR A 95 12.45 -4.39 -27.45
C THR A 95 13.05 -3.26 -26.62
N ALA A 96 12.63 -3.17 -25.34
CA ALA A 96 13.23 -2.19 -24.44
C ALA A 96 14.59 -2.67 -23.94
N GLU A 97 15.54 -1.74 -23.84
CA GLU A 97 16.84 -2.00 -23.21
C GLU A 97 16.68 -2.31 -21.71
N PRO A 98 17.61 -3.04 -21.11
CA PRO A 98 17.62 -3.27 -19.68
C PRO A 98 17.58 -1.95 -18.90
N ASN A 99 16.80 -1.92 -17.84
CA ASN A 99 16.69 -0.76 -16.98
C ASN A 99 17.92 -0.67 -16.04
N PRO A 100 18.80 0.34 -16.18
CA PRO A 100 19.99 0.45 -15.35
C PRO A 100 19.68 0.82 -13.89
N ARG A 101 18.44 1.25 -13.61
CA ARG A 101 17.99 1.62 -12.25
C ARG A 101 17.26 0.49 -11.52
N PHE A 102 17.18 -0.70 -12.14
CA PHE A 102 16.57 -1.85 -11.49
C PHE A 102 17.37 -2.26 -10.25
N LEU A 103 16.74 -2.12 -9.05
CA LEU A 103 17.38 -2.36 -7.75
C LEU A 103 18.65 -1.50 -7.54
N ASP A 104 18.61 -0.22 -7.92
CA ASP A 104 19.70 0.74 -7.76
C ASP A 104 19.55 1.50 -6.43
N PRO A 105 20.41 1.25 -5.41
CA PRO A 105 20.35 1.96 -4.13
C PRO A 105 20.59 3.46 -4.29
N GLY A 106 21.45 3.88 -5.23
CA GLY A 106 21.74 5.29 -5.48
C GLY A 106 20.50 6.06 -5.94
N PHE A 107 19.70 5.47 -6.84
CA PHE A 107 18.43 6.06 -7.25
C PHE A 107 17.42 6.11 -6.09
N PHE A 108 17.37 5.07 -5.25
CA PHE A 108 16.51 5.08 -4.06
C PHE A 108 16.90 6.18 -3.07
N HIS A 109 18.20 6.41 -2.81
CA HIS A 109 18.65 7.53 -1.98
C HIS A 109 18.20 8.89 -2.54
N GLY A 110 18.32 9.11 -3.85
CA GLY A 110 17.76 10.31 -4.49
C GLY A 110 16.25 10.47 -4.33
N PHE A 111 15.51 9.34 -4.32
CA PHE A 111 14.08 9.34 -4.02
C PHE A 111 13.79 9.69 -2.56
N LEU A 112 14.57 9.17 -1.61
CA LEU A 112 14.47 9.53 -0.19
C LEU A 112 14.75 11.01 0.04
N ASP A 113 15.79 11.56 -0.59
CA ASP A 113 16.13 12.99 -0.49
C ASP A 113 14.97 13.87 -0.99
N ALA A 114 14.35 13.47 -2.10
CA ALA A 114 13.17 14.17 -2.63
C ALA A 114 11.96 14.09 -1.70
N LEU A 115 11.83 13.00 -0.91
CA LEU A 115 10.76 12.77 0.06
C LEU A 115 11.09 13.26 1.47
N ALA A 116 12.27 13.81 1.73
CA ALA A 116 12.77 14.07 3.08
C ALA A 116 11.74 14.65 4.08
N PRO A 117 10.89 15.65 3.74
CA PRO A 117 9.88 16.16 4.67
C PRO A 117 8.82 15.12 5.07
N LEU A 118 8.50 14.17 4.16
CA LEU A 118 7.44 13.18 4.36
C LEU A 118 7.95 11.88 5.01
N VAL A 119 9.26 11.60 4.95
CA VAL A 119 9.86 10.35 5.45
C VAL A 119 9.42 10.01 6.87
N PRO A 120 9.31 10.94 7.85
CA PRO A 120 8.83 10.62 9.20
C PRO A 120 7.40 10.08 9.26
N LYS A 121 6.59 10.35 8.23
CA LYS A 121 5.20 9.85 8.10
C LYS A 121 5.07 8.67 7.14
N VAL A 122 6.18 8.16 6.58
CA VAL A 122 6.16 6.94 5.77
C VAL A 122 6.16 5.72 6.69
N GLY A 123 5.09 4.95 6.64
CA GLY A 123 4.96 3.69 7.37
C GLY A 123 5.45 2.48 6.57
N LEU A 124 5.50 2.59 5.23
CA LEU A 124 6.04 1.55 4.38
C LEU A 124 6.50 2.11 3.03
N PHE A 125 7.75 1.86 2.66
CA PHE A 125 8.25 2.02 1.30
C PHE A 125 7.99 0.73 0.52
N LEU A 126 7.01 0.73 -0.38
CA LEU A 126 6.55 -0.47 -1.07
C LEU A 126 7.25 -0.65 -2.42
N PHE A 127 8.10 -1.66 -2.52
CA PHE A 127 8.69 -2.13 -3.78
C PHE A 127 7.76 -3.15 -4.43
N GLN A 128 6.94 -2.71 -5.40
CA GLN A 128 6.05 -3.58 -6.15
C GLN A 128 6.71 -4.03 -7.45
N PHE A 129 7.06 -5.31 -7.54
CA PHE A 129 7.64 -5.92 -8.74
C PHE A 129 6.56 -6.37 -9.73
N GLU A 130 6.93 -6.36 -11.01
CA GLU A 130 6.16 -7.00 -12.07
C GLU A 130 6.25 -8.54 -11.99
N TYR A 131 5.48 -9.25 -12.82
CA TYR A 131 5.69 -10.69 -13.01
C TYR A 131 7.07 -10.94 -13.66
N LEU A 132 7.94 -11.64 -12.96
CA LEU A 132 9.32 -11.91 -13.37
C LEU A 132 9.40 -13.28 -14.05
N ASN A 133 9.43 -13.28 -15.38
CA ASN A 133 9.69 -14.48 -16.20
C ASN A 133 11.20 -14.60 -16.52
N LYS A 134 11.57 -15.66 -17.25
CA LYS A 134 12.98 -15.96 -17.59
C LYS A 134 13.63 -14.92 -18.50
N ASP A 135 12.85 -14.15 -19.27
CA ASP A 135 13.36 -13.09 -20.14
C ASP A 135 13.75 -11.83 -19.33
N LYS A 136 13.18 -11.68 -18.14
CA LYS A 136 13.40 -10.57 -17.22
C LYS A 136 14.49 -10.86 -16.20
N ILE A 137 14.50 -12.08 -15.67
CA ILE A 137 15.50 -12.54 -14.72
C ILE A 137 15.68 -14.06 -14.84
N PRO A 138 16.90 -14.60 -14.72
CA PRO A 138 17.16 -16.03 -14.95
C PRO A 138 16.36 -16.99 -14.08
N GLY A 139 15.97 -16.56 -12.88
CA GLY A 139 15.17 -17.35 -11.94
C GLY A 139 15.01 -16.68 -10.59
N ARG A 140 14.33 -17.39 -9.68
CA ARG A 140 14.05 -16.91 -8.33
C ARG A 140 15.32 -16.62 -7.53
N GLU A 141 16.30 -17.51 -7.60
CA GLU A 141 17.57 -17.40 -6.85
C GLU A 141 18.31 -16.12 -7.25
N ALA A 142 18.44 -15.87 -8.54
CA ALA A 142 19.06 -14.65 -9.07
C ALA A 142 18.30 -13.37 -8.66
N PHE A 143 16.96 -13.45 -8.56
CA PHE A 143 16.17 -12.34 -8.05
C PHE A 143 16.42 -12.10 -6.56
N LEU A 144 16.40 -13.16 -5.74
CA LEU A 144 16.61 -13.05 -4.29
C LEU A 144 18.01 -12.54 -3.96
N GLU A 145 19.05 -12.99 -4.67
CA GLU A 145 20.41 -12.49 -4.51
C GLU A 145 20.49 -10.98 -4.77
N ARG A 146 19.93 -10.50 -5.90
CA ARG A 146 19.92 -9.08 -6.25
C ARG A 146 19.07 -8.25 -5.28
N LEU A 147 17.88 -8.76 -4.90
CA LEU A 147 16.99 -8.09 -3.96
C LEU A 147 17.64 -7.99 -2.57
N GLY A 148 18.30 -9.07 -2.10
CA GLY A 148 19.01 -9.07 -0.82
C GLY A 148 20.13 -8.03 -0.81
N THR A 149 20.99 -8.02 -1.84
CA THR A 149 22.05 -7.01 -2.00
C THR A 149 21.50 -5.59 -1.99
N PHE A 150 20.36 -5.37 -2.67
CA PHE A 150 19.70 -4.07 -2.68
C PHE A 150 19.18 -3.68 -1.29
N LEU A 151 18.42 -4.56 -0.63
CA LEU A 151 17.85 -4.27 0.71
C LEU A 151 18.94 -4.01 1.75
N ASP A 152 20.04 -4.77 1.71
CA ASP A 152 21.18 -4.61 2.63
C ASP A 152 21.95 -3.28 2.42
N ALA A 153 21.82 -2.67 1.23
CA ALA A 153 22.42 -1.38 0.91
C ALA A 153 21.54 -0.17 1.26
N LEU A 154 20.28 -0.42 1.70
CA LEU A 154 19.35 0.65 2.08
C LEU A 154 19.53 1.08 3.56
N PRO A 155 19.11 2.30 3.97
CA PRO A 155 19.10 2.71 5.38
C PRO A 155 18.32 1.72 6.25
N GLY A 156 18.97 1.18 7.28
CA GLY A 156 18.42 0.07 8.10
C GLY A 156 17.28 0.44 9.04
N ASP A 157 16.99 1.73 9.22
CA ASP A 157 15.97 2.27 10.12
C ASP A 157 14.63 2.58 9.43
N LEU A 158 14.53 2.38 8.12
CA LEU A 158 13.32 2.66 7.35
C LEU A 158 12.47 1.39 7.11
N PRO A 159 11.14 1.55 7.05
CA PRO A 159 10.22 0.43 6.85
C PRO A 159 10.09 0.07 5.36
N TYR A 160 10.59 -1.10 4.97
CA TYR A 160 10.50 -1.60 3.59
C TYR A 160 9.47 -2.69 3.45
N GLY A 161 8.73 -2.69 2.32
CA GLY A 161 7.81 -3.75 1.94
C GLY A 161 8.06 -4.23 0.52
N VAL A 162 7.87 -5.52 0.28
CA VAL A 162 8.11 -6.12 -1.03
C VAL A 162 6.86 -6.87 -1.50
N GLU A 163 6.35 -6.49 -2.66
CA GLU A 163 5.29 -7.20 -3.38
C GLU A 163 5.85 -7.83 -4.65
N ILE A 164 5.65 -9.14 -4.80
CA ILE A 164 5.96 -9.88 -6.03
C ILE A 164 4.69 -10.37 -6.70
N ARG A 165 4.71 -10.48 -8.02
CA ARG A 165 3.60 -10.96 -8.86
C ARG A 165 3.79 -12.39 -9.36
N ASN A 166 4.68 -13.15 -8.70
CA ASN A 166 4.97 -14.55 -8.97
C ASN A 166 4.35 -15.43 -7.88
N PRO A 167 3.11 -15.96 -8.06
CA PRO A 167 2.41 -16.70 -7.01
C PRO A 167 3.22 -17.88 -6.48
N ARG A 168 3.91 -18.61 -7.37
CA ARG A 168 4.71 -19.78 -7.01
C ARG A 168 5.98 -19.47 -6.20
N TRP A 169 6.32 -18.18 -6.04
CA TRP A 169 7.48 -17.76 -5.23
C TRP A 169 7.06 -17.36 -3.81
N ILE A 170 5.75 -17.24 -3.53
CA ILE A 170 5.21 -16.92 -2.22
C ILE A 170 5.07 -18.22 -1.41
N ASP A 171 6.16 -18.60 -0.75
CA ASP A 171 6.29 -19.81 0.06
C ASP A 171 7.08 -19.55 1.36
N GLY A 172 7.29 -20.58 2.20
CA GLY A 172 8.05 -20.43 3.44
C GLY A 172 9.40 -19.75 3.28
N PRO A 173 10.28 -20.18 2.36
CA PRO A 173 11.56 -19.54 2.08
C PRO A 173 11.48 -18.07 1.67
N TRP A 174 10.40 -17.63 1.00
CA TRP A 174 10.18 -16.22 0.68
C TRP A 174 9.98 -15.38 1.95
N PHE A 175 9.14 -15.83 2.87
CA PHE A 175 8.91 -15.11 4.13
C PHE A 175 10.16 -15.10 5.00
N ASP A 176 10.90 -16.21 5.05
CA ASP A 176 12.17 -16.30 5.79
C ASP A 176 13.23 -15.35 5.21
N PHE A 177 13.29 -15.21 3.87
CA PHE A 177 14.14 -14.24 3.19
C PHE A 177 13.79 -12.81 3.58
N LEU A 178 12.51 -12.43 3.52
CA LEU A 178 12.07 -11.08 3.89
C LEU A 178 12.38 -10.77 5.36
N ALA A 179 12.10 -11.71 6.26
CA ALA A 179 12.40 -11.56 7.69
C ALA A 179 13.90 -11.35 7.94
N LYS A 180 14.78 -12.08 7.21
CA LYS A 180 16.24 -11.93 7.30
C LYS A 180 16.70 -10.51 6.93
N HIS A 181 16.09 -9.89 5.93
CA HIS A 181 16.45 -8.54 5.46
C HIS A 181 15.57 -7.43 6.06
N GLY A 182 14.78 -7.72 7.12
CA GLY A 182 13.95 -6.73 7.80
C GLY A 182 12.83 -6.13 6.94
N ALA A 183 12.46 -6.80 5.85
CA ALA A 183 11.43 -6.34 4.92
C ALA A 183 10.06 -6.99 5.20
N ALA A 184 8.99 -6.21 5.09
CA ALA A 184 7.63 -6.70 5.23
C ALA A 184 7.14 -7.36 3.93
N PRO A 185 6.40 -8.48 3.99
CA PRO A 185 5.66 -8.95 2.84
C PRO A 185 4.51 -8.00 2.53
N ALA A 186 4.35 -7.63 1.26
CA ALA A 186 3.14 -7.03 0.75
C ALA A 186 2.38 -8.09 -0.07
N LEU A 187 1.20 -8.47 0.41
CA LEU A 187 0.40 -9.56 -0.13
C LEU A 187 -0.87 -9.01 -0.80
N LEU A 188 -1.17 -9.51 -1.97
CA LEU A 188 -2.25 -9.02 -2.80
C LEU A 188 -3.39 -10.05 -2.90
N GLN A 189 -4.62 -9.61 -2.60
CA GLN A 189 -5.86 -10.30 -2.98
C GLN A 189 -6.34 -9.75 -4.32
N GLY A 190 -6.25 -10.54 -5.36
CA GLY A 190 -6.75 -10.18 -6.69
C GLY A 190 -5.86 -10.61 -7.83
N TYR A 191 -6.25 -10.26 -9.04
CA TYR A 191 -5.64 -10.70 -10.29
C TYR A 191 -5.51 -12.23 -10.33
N TRP A 192 -4.32 -12.74 -10.70
CA TRP A 192 -3.99 -14.17 -10.76
C TRP A 192 -3.23 -14.67 -9.52
N MET A 193 -3.19 -13.85 -8.45
CA MET A 193 -2.51 -14.22 -7.22
C MET A 193 -3.33 -15.28 -6.46
N GLU A 194 -2.65 -16.05 -5.64
CA GLU A 194 -3.29 -17.02 -4.75
C GLU A 194 -4.15 -16.32 -3.70
N ASP A 195 -5.19 -16.99 -3.22
CA ASP A 195 -6.08 -16.50 -2.17
C ASP A 195 -5.32 -16.07 -0.91
N LEU A 196 -5.50 -14.81 -0.53
CA LEU A 196 -4.78 -14.18 0.58
C LEU A 196 -4.98 -14.92 1.90
N ALA A 197 -6.21 -15.31 2.23
CA ALA A 197 -6.49 -16.04 3.48
C ALA A 197 -5.72 -17.36 3.52
N GLY A 198 -5.67 -18.10 2.40
CA GLY A 198 -4.90 -19.33 2.30
C GLY A 198 -3.38 -19.12 2.47
N ILE A 199 -2.83 -18.03 1.93
CA ILE A 199 -1.41 -17.67 2.14
C ILE A 199 -1.15 -17.39 3.62
N LEU A 200 -1.99 -16.58 4.25
CA LEU A 200 -1.85 -16.18 5.65
C LEU A 200 -1.99 -17.37 6.61
N ALA A 201 -2.96 -18.24 6.39
CA ALA A 201 -3.13 -19.46 7.20
C ALA A 201 -1.89 -20.38 7.15
N ARG A 202 -1.23 -20.48 5.99
CA ARG A 202 -0.01 -21.32 5.85
C ARG A 202 1.26 -20.66 6.33
N HIS A 203 1.38 -19.36 6.15
CA HIS A 203 2.67 -18.66 6.28
C HIS A 203 2.65 -17.45 7.22
N GLY A 204 1.49 -17.02 7.74
CA GLY A 204 1.36 -15.87 8.63
C GLY A 204 2.31 -15.91 9.82
N GLY A 205 2.50 -17.09 10.41
CA GLY A 205 3.43 -17.30 11.52
C GLY A 205 4.93 -17.08 11.20
N ARG A 206 5.30 -16.92 9.91
CA ARG A 206 6.67 -16.59 9.47
C ARG A 206 6.91 -15.10 9.30
N ILE A 207 5.85 -14.31 9.22
CA ILE A 207 5.95 -12.85 9.06
C ILE A 207 6.50 -12.24 10.35
N ARG A 208 7.32 -11.21 10.23
CA ARG A 208 7.97 -10.53 11.36
C ARG A 208 7.81 -9.01 11.24
N GLY A 209 7.63 -8.37 12.38
CA GLY A 209 7.54 -6.91 12.49
C GLY A 209 6.31 -6.32 11.80
N ARG A 210 6.27 -6.31 10.48
CA ARG A 210 5.20 -5.66 9.69
C ARG A 210 4.66 -6.53 8.57
N ALA A 211 3.42 -6.24 8.15
CA ALA A 211 2.82 -6.77 6.93
C ALA A 211 1.99 -5.70 6.20
N CYS A 212 1.86 -5.83 4.88
CA CYS A 212 0.94 -5.03 4.09
C CYS A 212 0.00 -5.96 3.31
N LEU A 213 -1.29 -5.81 3.51
CA LEU A 213 -2.32 -6.53 2.78
C LEU A 213 -3.00 -5.57 1.81
N ARG A 214 -3.20 -5.98 0.56
CA ARG A 214 -3.76 -5.15 -0.49
C ARG A 214 -4.93 -5.86 -1.15
N LEU A 215 -6.14 -5.29 -1.03
CA LEU A 215 -7.35 -5.84 -1.67
C LEU A 215 -7.61 -5.10 -2.98
N HIS A 216 -7.29 -5.72 -4.12
CA HIS A 216 -7.36 -5.10 -5.45
C HIS A 216 -8.48 -5.62 -6.33
N GLY A 217 -8.94 -6.86 -6.13
CA GLY A 217 -9.87 -7.52 -7.04
C GLY A 217 -9.18 -8.12 -8.28
N GLU A 218 -9.97 -8.84 -9.08
CA GLU A 218 -9.47 -9.69 -10.18
C GLU A 218 -9.54 -9.00 -11.53
N ASP A 219 -10.50 -8.10 -11.72
CA ASP A 219 -10.93 -7.55 -13.01
C ASP A 219 -11.04 -6.02 -12.90
N ARG A 220 -9.96 -5.33 -13.24
CA ARG A 220 -9.92 -3.88 -13.19
C ARG A 220 -10.84 -3.25 -14.25
N GLU A 221 -10.70 -3.64 -15.50
CA GLU A 221 -11.43 -3.05 -16.62
C GLU A 221 -12.93 -3.29 -16.49
N GLY A 222 -13.35 -4.53 -16.20
CA GLY A 222 -14.75 -4.83 -15.98
C GLY A 222 -15.36 -4.15 -14.75
N MET A 223 -14.56 -3.79 -13.74
CA MET A 223 -15.03 -3.01 -12.61
C MET A 223 -15.21 -1.53 -12.99
N GLU A 224 -14.27 -0.95 -13.74
CA GLU A 224 -14.36 0.42 -14.28
C GLU A 224 -15.60 0.57 -15.19
N GLU A 225 -15.85 -0.40 -16.07
CA GLU A 225 -17.06 -0.44 -16.91
C GLU A 225 -18.36 -0.48 -16.10
N ARG A 226 -18.43 -1.36 -15.08
CA ARG A 226 -19.65 -1.53 -14.25
C ARG A 226 -19.94 -0.33 -13.36
N THR A 227 -18.93 0.36 -12.91
CA THR A 227 -19.09 1.53 -12.03
C THR A 227 -19.20 2.83 -12.79
N GLY A 228 -18.69 2.90 -14.03
CA GLY A 228 -18.47 4.15 -14.74
C GLY A 228 -17.54 5.09 -13.97
N GLU A 229 -16.58 4.50 -13.24
CA GLU A 229 -15.67 5.19 -12.30
C GLU A 229 -16.40 5.92 -11.15
N ASP A 230 -17.65 5.58 -10.89
CA ASP A 230 -18.39 5.99 -9.68
C ASP A 230 -18.16 4.96 -8.57
N TRP A 231 -17.27 5.31 -7.66
CA TRP A 231 -16.82 4.45 -6.55
C TRP A 231 -17.64 4.65 -5.27
N SER A 232 -18.88 5.13 -5.39
CA SER A 232 -19.77 5.39 -4.24
C SER A 232 -20.55 4.17 -3.75
N ARG A 233 -20.50 3.03 -4.47
CA ARG A 233 -21.34 1.85 -4.18
C ARG A 233 -20.59 0.54 -4.39
N ILE A 234 -20.98 -0.48 -3.63
CA ILE A 234 -20.57 -1.87 -3.87
C ILE A 234 -21.34 -2.40 -5.10
N VAL A 235 -20.61 -2.91 -6.10
CA VAL A 235 -21.20 -3.50 -7.33
C VAL A 235 -20.91 -4.99 -7.46
N ARG A 236 -19.87 -5.49 -6.81
CA ARG A 236 -19.51 -6.92 -6.78
C ARG A 236 -19.13 -7.33 -5.35
N PRO A 237 -20.10 -7.68 -4.49
CA PRO A 237 -19.82 -8.05 -3.10
C PRO A 237 -18.88 -9.27 -3.01
N LYS A 238 -17.92 -9.20 -2.07
CA LYS A 238 -16.95 -10.26 -1.76
C LYS A 238 -16.99 -10.65 -0.28
N ASP A 239 -18.19 -10.74 0.29
CA ASP A 239 -18.39 -11.02 1.71
C ASP A 239 -17.76 -12.36 2.14
N GLY A 240 -17.77 -13.37 1.26
CA GLY A 240 -17.10 -14.65 1.50
C GLY A 240 -15.58 -14.55 1.60
N ASP A 241 -14.94 -13.67 0.80
CA ASP A 241 -13.50 -13.40 0.90
C ASP A 241 -13.21 -12.67 2.20
N LEU A 242 -13.97 -11.63 2.52
CA LEU A 242 -13.80 -10.87 3.76
C LEU A 242 -13.97 -11.74 5.00
N ALA A 243 -14.94 -12.65 5.01
CA ALA A 243 -15.16 -13.60 6.11
C ALA A 243 -13.96 -14.53 6.35
N ARG A 244 -13.13 -14.81 5.32
CA ARG A 244 -11.91 -15.62 5.44
C ARG A 244 -10.67 -14.78 5.74
N ILE A 245 -10.57 -13.57 5.14
CA ILE A 245 -9.39 -12.71 5.28
C ILE A 245 -9.33 -12.02 6.65
N VAL A 246 -10.48 -11.56 7.18
CA VAL A 246 -10.50 -10.76 8.42
C VAL A 246 -10.00 -11.53 9.64
N PRO A 247 -10.34 -12.81 9.89
CA PRO A 247 -9.75 -13.58 10.99
C PRO A 247 -8.22 -13.73 10.90
N GLU A 248 -7.68 -13.89 9.69
CA GLU A 248 -6.23 -13.94 9.48
C GLU A 248 -5.57 -12.56 9.71
N LEU A 249 -6.24 -11.48 9.31
CA LEU A 249 -5.83 -10.11 9.63
C LEU A 249 -5.75 -9.89 11.15
N GLU A 250 -6.74 -10.34 11.91
CA GLU A 250 -6.76 -10.26 13.37
C GLU A 250 -5.55 -10.99 13.98
N THR A 251 -5.28 -12.21 13.49
CA THR A 251 -4.11 -13.00 13.92
C THR A 251 -2.80 -12.26 13.66
N LEU A 252 -2.66 -11.60 12.50
CA LEU A 252 -1.47 -10.79 12.21
C LEU A 252 -1.35 -9.60 13.16
N VAL A 253 -2.44 -8.89 13.42
CA VAL A 253 -2.44 -7.73 14.35
C VAL A 253 -2.07 -8.15 15.77
N ASP A 254 -2.42 -9.35 16.19
CA ASP A 254 -2.06 -9.85 17.51
C ASP A 254 -0.58 -10.26 17.62
N THR A 255 0.09 -10.52 16.50
CA THR A 255 1.46 -11.08 16.46
C THR A 255 2.53 -10.15 15.91
N LEU A 256 2.15 -9.12 15.15
CA LEU A 256 3.06 -8.17 14.51
C LEU A 256 3.00 -6.80 15.18
N ASP A 257 4.02 -5.97 14.95
CA ASP A 257 4.07 -4.60 15.46
C ASP A 257 3.07 -3.70 14.71
N GLU A 258 2.97 -3.87 13.40
CA GLU A 258 2.12 -3.03 12.56
C GLU A 258 1.63 -3.79 11.31
N VAL A 259 0.34 -3.66 11.00
CA VAL A 259 -0.29 -4.26 9.82
C VAL A 259 -0.99 -3.16 9.01
N TYR A 260 -0.65 -3.05 7.73
CA TYR A 260 -1.31 -2.16 6.78
C TYR A 260 -2.34 -2.95 5.97
N LEU A 261 -3.55 -2.42 5.85
CA LEU A 261 -4.59 -2.93 4.95
C LEU A 261 -5.01 -1.82 4.00
N ASN A 262 -4.60 -1.92 2.73
CA ASN A 262 -4.91 -0.97 1.68
C ASN A 262 -5.98 -1.55 0.74
N VAL A 263 -7.15 -0.92 0.71
CA VAL A 263 -8.30 -1.38 -0.09
C VAL A 263 -8.41 -0.54 -1.37
N ASN A 264 -8.51 -1.23 -2.51
CA ASN A 264 -8.74 -0.59 -3.80
C ASN A 264 -10.24 -0.59 -4.15
N ASN A 265 -10.71 0.44 -4.84
CA ASN A 265 -12.08 0.51 -5.35
C ASN A 265 -12.45 -0.69 -6.24
N HIS A 266 -11.49 -1.19 -7.02
CA HIS A 266 -11.70 -2.34 -7.91
C HIS A 266 -12.00 -3.66 -7.17
N TYR A 267 -11.83 -3.73 -5.84
CA TYR A 267 -12.11 -4.95 -5.09
C TYR A 267 -13.60 -5.30 -5.08
N GLU A 268 -14.46 -4.33 -4.70
CA GLU A 268 -15.93 -4.51 -4.65
C GLU A 268 -16.70 -3.40 -5.38
N GLY A 269 -16.04 -2.30 -5.81
CA GLY A 269 -16.64 -1.08 -6.39
C GLY A 269 -16.57 0.15 -5.48
N SER A 270 -16.26 -0.01 -4.19
CA SER A 270 -16.12 1.11 -3.25
C SER A 270 -15.21 0.74 -2.10
N ALA A 271 -14.00 1.26 -2.08
CA ALA A 271 -13.05 1.01 -0.99
C ALA A 271 -13.58 1.50 0.39
N PRO A 272 -14.19 2.68 0.52
CA PRO A 272 -14.79 3.13 1.79
C PRO A 272 -15.82 2.15 2.34
N LEU A 273 -16.75 1.69 1.51
CA LEU A 273 -17.80 0.76 1.95
C LEU A 273 -17.24 -0.64 2.25
N THR A 274 -16.22 -1.09 1.53
CA THR A 274 -15.50 -2.33 1.85
C THR A 274 -14.82 -2.22 3.22
N ILE A 275 -14.15 -1.10 3.51
CA ILE A 275 -13.53 -0.86 4.82
C ILE A 275 -14.59 -0.85 5.93
N ASP A 276 -15.75 -0.25 5.70
CA ASP A 276 -16.85 -0.24 6.67
C ASP A 276 -17.41 -1.66 6.93
N LYS A 277 -17.38 -2.58 5.93
CA LYS A 277 -17.68 -4.01 6.13
C LYS A 277 -16.61 -4.69 6.99
N ILE A 278 -15.33 -4.47 6.67
CA ILE A 278 -14.20 -5.03 7.44
C ILE A 278 -14.28 -4.60 8.90
N ARG A 279 -14.50 -3.31 9.17
CA ARG A 279 -14.64 -2.79 10.52
C ARG A 279 -15.79 -3.41 11.30
N ARG A 280 -16.92 -3.70 10.62
CA ARG A 280 -18.05 -4.40 11.26
C ARG A 280 -17.71 -5.85 11.64
N ILE A 281 -16.92 -6.55 10.83
CA ILE A 281 -16.48 -7.92 11.13
C ILE A 281 -15.47 -7.92 12.29
N LEU A 282 -14.51 -6.99 12.29
CA LEU A 282 -13.50 -6.83 13.35
C LEU A 282 -14.13 -6.49 14.73
N GLY A 283 -15.31 -5.87 14.72
CA GLY A 283 -15.99 -5.44 15.93
C GLY A 283 -15.40 -4.18 16.58
N PRO A 284 -16.10 -3.62 17.61
CA PRO A 284 -15.68 -2.40 18.27
C PRO A 284 -14.41 -2.62 19.09
N GLY A 285 -13.40 -1.81 18.87
CA GLY A 285 -12.19 -1.72 19.70
C GLY A 285 -10.90 -2.24 19.06
N ARG A 286 -10.93 -2.92 17.93
CA ARG A 286 -9.72 -3.33 17.19
C ARG A 286 -9.19 -2.27 16.22
N ASP A 287 -9.99 -1.24 15.94
CA ASP A 287 -9.63 -0.08 15.11
C ASP A 287 -9.25 1.14 16.00
N ARG A 288 -8.61 0.89 17.15
CA ARG A 288 -8.49 1.84 18.27
C ARG A 288 -7.38 2.89 18.13
N GLU A 289 -6.97 3.33 16.94
CA GLU A 289 -6.17 4.56 16.81
C GLU A 289 -6.69 5.55 15.75
N ALA A 290 -7.88 5.38 15.22
CA ALA A 290 -8.49 6.34 14.29
C ALA A 290 -9.37 7.40 14.94
N ALA A 291 -9.55 7.39 16.25
CA ALA A 291 -10.27 8.47 16.94
C ALA A 291 -9.28 9.59 17.29
N VAL A 292 -9.06 10.51 16.35
CA VAL A 292 -8.60 11.86 16.68
C VAL A 292 -9.53 12.39 17.77
N ARG A 293 -9.03 12.52 19.00
CA ARG A 293 -9.70 13.30 20.04
C ARG A 293 -9.76 14.73 19.53
N VAL A 294 -10.87 15.11 18.93
CA VAL A 294 -11.25 16.51 18.81
C VAL A 294 -11.30 17.03 20.25
N ARG A 295 -10.23 17.71 20.68
CA ARG A 295 -10.29 18.56 21.88
C ARG A 295 -11.31 19.63 21.54
N THR A 296 -12.52 19.48 22.06
CA THR A 296 -13.44 20.57 22.22
C THR A 296 -12.78 21.53 23.21
N GLU A 297 -12.07 22.52 22.69
CA GLU A 297 -11.72 23.72 23.47
C GLU A 297 -12.99 24.46 23.77
N GLY A 298 -13.19 24.72 25.05
CA GLY A 298 -14.04 25.83 25.51
C GLY A 298 -15.45 25.48 25.97
N SER A 299 -15.56 24.95 27.19
CA SER A 299 -16.66 25.44 28.06
C SER A 299 -16.11 26.59 28.91
N PRO A 300 -16.64 27.80 28.81
CA PRO A 300 -16.32 28.84 29.77
C PRO A 300 -16.92 28.47 31.13
N ASN A 301 -16.09 28.55 32.15
CA ASN A 301 -16.47 28.34 33.54
C ASN A 301 -17.49 29.40 33.95
N PRO A 302 -18.69 29.06 34.41
CA PRO A 302 -19.60 30.05 35.00
C PRO A 302 -19.33 30.11 36.51
N GLY A 303 -18.65 31.16 36.95
CA GLY A 303 -18.64 31.44 38.37
C GLY A 303 -17.33 31.98 38.95
N ALA A 304 -17.15 33.29 38.91
CA ALA A 304 -16.67 34.15 40.00
C ALA A 304 -16.95 35.60 39.67
#